data_e105eab5d22af5f33faaad4c4797d7fe
#
_entry.id   e105eab5d22af5f33faaad4c4797d7fe
#
_cell.length_a   1.000
_cell.length_b   1.000
_cell.length_c   1.000
_cell.angle_alpha   90.00
_cell.angle_beta   90.00
_cell.angle_gamma   90.00
#
_symmetry.space_group_name_H-M   'P 1'
#
loop_
_entity.id
_entity.type
_entity.pdbx_description
1 polymer ?
#
loop_
_entity_poly.entity_id
_entity_poly.type
_entity_poly.pdbx_seq_one_letter_code
_entity_poly.pdbx_strand_id
1 'polypeptide(L)'
;MPARILFSLLFIAAGSLHFLIPQTYVRIMPPYLPGHLQLVYLSGLCEILGGLGLFLPATRPAAAWGLIALLIAVMPANIQMVLDHAHFPAIPLWALWLRLPLQIPIIWWAYRYTSL
;
A
#
# COMPACT_ATOMS: atom_id res chain seq x y z
N MET A 1 -1.77 -0.57 -22.69
CA MET A 1 -0.92 -1.16 -21.62
C MET A 1 -1.74 -2.22 -20.88
N PRO A 2 -1.20 -3.42 -20.71
CA PRO A 2 -1.90 -4.43 -19.90
C PRO A 2 -2.14 -3.94 -18.47
N ALA A 3 -3.31 -4.27 -17.92
CA ALA A 3 -3.68 -3.86 -16.57
C ALA A 3 -2.67 -4.30 -15.52
N ARG A 4 -2.06 -5.49 -15.70
CA ARG A 4 -1.03 -5.99 -14.79
C ARG A 4 0.18 -5.07 -14.74
N ILE A 5 0.64 -4.56 -15.88
CA ILE A 5 1.79 -3.67 -15.93
C ILE A 5 1.46 -2.35 -15.24
N LEU A 6 0.27 -1.81 -15.48
CA LEU A 6 -0.17 -0.59 -14.79
C LEU A 6 -0.19 -0.81 -13.28
N PHE A 7 -0.75 -1.93 -12.82
CA PHE A 7 -0.81 -2.29 -11.41
C PHE A 7 0.60 -2.36 -10.81
N SER A 8 1.52 -3.04 -11.51
CA SER A 8 2.91 -3.17 -11.07
C SER A 8 3.59 -1.80 -10.94
N LEU A 9 3.42 -0.94 -11.95
CA LEU A 9 4.02 0.40 -11.94
C LEU A 9 3.47 1.27 -10.82
N LEU A 10 2.17 1.16 -10.52
CA LEU A 10 1.56 1.90 -9.42
C LEU A 10 2.17 1.50 -8.07
N PHE A 11 2.40 0.20 -7.85
CA PHE A 11 3.03 -0.26 -6.61
C PHE A 11 4.50 0.12 -6.53
N ILE A 12 5.23 0.06 -7.64
CA ILE A 12 6.63 0.49 -7.68
C ILE A 12 6.71 1.99 -7.36
N ALA A 13 5.85 2.79 -7.95
CA ALA A 13 5.81 4.23 -7.69
C ALA A 13 5.43 4.52 -6.23
N ALA A 14 4.38 3.87 -5.72
CA ALA A 14 3.94 4.05 -4.35
C ALA A 14 5.01 3.64 -3.34
N GLY A 15 5.68 2.50 -3.58
CA GLY A 15 6.77 2.04 -2.74
C GLY A 15 7.95 2.99 -2.76
N SER A 16 8.27 3.55 -3.92
CA SER A 16 9.33 4.55 -4.06
C SER A 16 9.05 5.80 -3.24
N LEU A 17 7.78 6.23 -3.16
CA LEU A 17 7.39 7.39 -2.35
C LEU A 17 7.66 7.18 -0.88
N HIS A 18 7.63 5.93 -0.37
CA HIS A 18 7.98 5.63 1.02
C HIS A 18 9.42 6.02 1.33
N PHE A 19 10.30 5.99 0.35
CA PHE A 19 11.71 6.38 0.51
C PHE A 19 11.94 7.86 0.23
N LEU A 20 11.12 8.47 -0.63
CA LEU A 20 11.28 9.88 -1.02
C LEU A 20 10.64 10.83 0.00
N ILE A 21 9.47 10.45 0.55
CA ILE A 21 8.73 11.29 1.49
C ILE A 21 8.29 10.46 2.72
N PRO A 22 9.25 9.83 3.43
CA PRO A 22 8.89 8.89 4.52
C PRO A 22 8.12 9.56 5.66
N GLN A 23 8.34 10.83 5.93
CA GLN A 23 7.67 11.51 7.03
C GLN A 23 6.16 11.62 6.83
N THR A 24 5.70 11.69 5.59
CA THR A 24 4.26 11.67 5.28
C THR A 24 3.64 10.37 5.75
N TYR A 25 4.31 9.26 5.51
CA TYR A 25 3.81 7.93 5.91
C TYR A 25 3.93 7.71 7.40
N VAL A 26 5.01 8.21 8.04
CA VAL A 26 5.17 8.10 9.48
C VAL A 26 4.00 8.77 10.21
N ARG A 27 3.53 9.91 9.72
CA ARG A 27 2.44 10.65 10.36
C ARG A 27 1.11 9.91 10.38
N ILE A 28 0.88 8.99 9.44
CA ILE A 28 -0.38 8.24 9.37
C ILE A 28 -0.31 6.91 10.11
N MET A 29 0.84 6.54 10.66
CA MET A 29 0.98 5.27 11.36
C MET A 29 0.32 5.32 12.73
N PRO A 30 -0.34 4.20 13.15
CA PRO A 30 -0.90 4.13 14.49
C PRO A 30 0.18 4.38 15.56
N PRO A 31 -0.09 5.21 16.57
CA PRO A 31 0.93 5.57 17.56
C PRO A 31 1.39 4.38 18.43
N TYR A 32 0.57 3.32 18.50
CA TYR A 32 0.94 2.14 19.29
C TYR A 32 1.96 1.23 18.60
N LEU A 33 2.28 1.47 17.32
CA LEU A 33 3.26 0.67 16.61
C LEU A 33 4.68 1.22 16.84
N PRO A 34 5.65 0.35 17.15
CA PRO A 34 7.05 0.77 17.29
C PRO A 34 7.72 0.90 15.91
N GLY A 35 8.83 1.66 15.87
CA GLY A 35 9.68 1.72 14.70
C GLY A 35 8.99 2.23 13.45
N HIS A 36 8.28 3.36 13.54
CA HIS A 36 7.50 3.90 12.41
C HIS A 36 8.32 4.05 11.14
N LEU A 37 9.51 4.63 11.23
CA LEU A 37 10.34 4.87 10.04
C LEU A 37 10.79 3.55 9.40
N GLN A 38 11.19 2.58 10.22
CA GLN A 38 11.58 1.27 9.73
C GLN A 38 10.41 0.55 9.05
N LEU A 39 9.21 0.65 9.62
CA LEU A 39 8.01 0.05 9.04
C LEU A 39 7.65 0.70 7.70
N VAL A 40 7.81 2.03 7.59
CA VAL A 40 7.58 2.74 6.33
C VAL A 40 8.53 2.24 5.25
N TYR A 41 9.82 2.13 5.57
CA TYR A 41 10.81 1.65 4.61
C TYR A 41 10.55 0.18 4.24
N LEU A 42 10.21 -0.66 5.21
CA LEU A 42 9.90 -2.06 4.95
C LEU A 42 8.68 -2.19 4.02
N SER A 43 7.63 -1.43 4.29
CA SER A 43 6.43 -1.42 3.45
C SER A 43 6.76 -0.98 2.02
N GLY A 44 7.57 0.08 1.87
CA GLY A 44 7.99 0.57 0.57
C GLY A 44 8.78 -0.47 -0.21
N LEU A 45 9.70 -1.15 0.46
CA LEU A 45 10.48 -2.22 -0.16
C LEU A 45 9.57 -3.37 -0.62
N CYS A 46 8.63 -3.78 0.23
CA CYS A 46 7.67 -4.83 -0.11
C CYS A 46 6.82 -4.45 -1.31
N GLU A 47 6.38 -3.20 -1.41
CA GLU A 47 5.60 -2.73 -2.56
C GLU A 47 6.41 -2.75 -3.84
N ILE A 48 7.68 -2.31 -3.81
CA ILE A 48 8.56 -2.34 -4.97
C ILE A 48 8.83 -3.77 -5.41
N LEU A 49 9.18 -4.64 -4.47
CA LEU A 49 9.45 -6.05 -4.77
C LEU A 49 8.20 -6.76 -5.29
N GLY A 50 7.04 -6.48 -4.69
CA GLY A 50 5.78 -7.03 -5.16
C GLY A 50 5.44 -6.56 -6.57
N GLY A 51 5.61 -5.28 -6.85
CA GLY A 51 5.38 -4.75 -8.19
C GLY A 51 6.32 -5.37 -9.22
N LEU A 52 7.60 -5.47 -8.90
CA LEU A 52 8.58 -6.10 -9.79
C LEU A 52 8.27 -7.59 -9.99
N GLY A 53 7.87 -8.29 -8.93
CA GLY A 53 7.56 -9.73 -8.99
C GLY A 53 6.38 -10.06 -9.89
N LEU A 54 5.48 -9.12 -10.11
CA LEU A 54 4.34 -9.33 -11.01
C LEU A 54 4.74 -9.41 -12.49
N PHE A 55 5.94 -8.92 -12.85
CA PHE A 55 6.40 -9.00 -14.24
C PHE A 55 6.78 -10.41 -14.65
N LEU A 56 7.30 -11.23 -13.73
CA LEU A 56 7.79 -12.56 -14.05
C LEU A 56 6.74 -13.62 -13.71
N PRO A 57 6.38 -14.52 -14.65
CA PRO A 57 5.39 -15.56 -14.36
C PRO A 57 5.76 -16.42 -13.15
N ALA A 58 7.05 -16.72 -12.96
CA ALA A 58 7.50 -17.57 -11.85
C ALA A 58 7.27 -16.95 -10.47
N THR A 59 7.35 -15.61 -10.35
CA THR A 59 7.20 -14.92 -9.07
C THR A 59 5.85 -14.25 -8.92
N ARG A 60 5.05 -14.19 -9.99
CA ARG A 60 3.78 -13.46 -9.99
C ARG A 60 2.80 -13.88 -8.90
N PRO A 61 2.51 -15.18 -8.72
CA PRO A 61 1.56 -15.57 -7.67
C PRO A 61 2.03 -15.20 -6.27
N ALA A 62 3.32 -15.43 -5.97
CA ALA A 62 3.88 -15.07 -4.66
C ALA A 62 3.86 -13.56 -4.44
N ALA A 63 4.21 -12.79 -5.48
CA ALA A 63 4.18 -11.32 -5.41
C ALA A 63 2.76 -10.81 -5.16
N ALA A 64 1.77 -11.38 -5.86
CA ALA A 64 0.37 -11.00 -5.68
C ALA A 64 -0.13 -11.28 -4.26
N TRP A 65 0.18 -12.45 -3.71
CA TRP A 65 -0.18 -12.77 -2.32
C TRP A 65 0.52 -11.85 -1.33
N GLY A 66 1.80 -11.53 -1.59
CA GLY A 66 2.54 -10.59 -0.75
C GLY A 66 1.92 -9.20 -0.75
N LEU A 67 1.49 -8.71 -1.90
CA LEU A 67 0.81 -7.42 -2.01
C LEU A 67 -0.54 -7.42 -1.31
N ILE A 68 -1.29 -8.52 -1.39
CA ILE A 68 -2.57 -8.65 -0.65
C ILE A 68 -2.31 -8.57 0.85
N ALA A 69 -1.31 -9.31 1.35
CA ALA A 69 -0.96 -9.27 2.77
C ALA A 69 -0.57 -7.86 3.20
N LEU A 70 0.20 -7.15 2.37
CA LEU A 70 0.60 -5.78 2.64
C LEU A 70 -0.59 -4.83 2.67
N LEU A 71 -1.51 -4.94 1.71
CA LEU A 71 -2.72 -4.11 1.66
C LEU A 71 -3.57 -4.30 2.91
N ILE A 72 -3.68 -5.52 3.40
CA ILE A 72 -4.39 -5.80 4.65
C ILE A 72 -3.62 -5.20 5.82
N ALA A 73 -2.30 -5.34 5.84
CA ALA A 73 -1.46 -4.86 6.93
C ALA A 73 -1.46 -3.33 7.06
N VAL A 74 -1.71 -2.58 5.98
CA VAL A 74 -1.76 -1.12 6.05
C VAL A 74 -3.15 -0.58 6.43
N MET A 75 -4.16 -1.42 6.56
CA MET A 75 -5.50 -0.97 6.98
C MET A 75 -5.48 -0.21 8.30
N PRO A 76 -4.72 -0.62 9.34
CA PRO A 76 -4.63 0.17 10.57
C PRO A 76 -4.21 1.62 10.33
N ALA A 77 -3.27 1.86 9.40
CA ALA A 77 -2.84 3.22 9.06
C ALA A 77 -3.97 4.01 8.40
N ASN A 78 -4.72 3.39 7.49
CA ASN A 78 -5.87 4.03 6.85
C ASN A 78 -6.95 4.38 7.86
N ILE A 79 -7.22 3.48 8.81
CA ILE A 79 -8.18 3.72 9.89
C ILE A 79 -7.68 4.86 10.78
N GLN A 80 -6.40 4.88 11.10
CA GLN A 80 -5.81 5.93 11.94
C GLN A 80 -5.95 7.31 11.32
N MET A 81 -5.85 7.42 10.00
CA MET A 81 -6.05 8.70 9.30
C MET A 81 -7.47 9.25 9.52
N VAL A 82 -8.47 8.37 9.52
CA VAL A 82 -9.85 8.79 9.80
C VAL A 82 -9.99 9.25 11.25
N LEU A 83 -9.42 8.50 12.20
CA LEU A 83 -9.50 8.84 13.62
C LEU A 83 -8.78 10.14 13.94
N ASP A 84 -7.65 10.40 13.28
CA ASP A 84 -6.82 11.58 13.48
C ASP A 84 -7.01 12.62 12.37
N HIS A 85 -8.18 12.70 11.76
CA HIS A 85 -8.40 13.57 10.60
C HIS A 85 -8.04 15.04 10.85
N ALA A 86 -8.11 15.49 12.10
CA ALA A 86 -7.72 16.85 12.47
C ALA A 86 -6.26 17.17 12.18
N HIS A 87 -5.39 16.14 12.14
CA HIS A 87 -3.98 16.30 11.80
C HIS A 87 -3.72 16.35 10.29
N PHE A 88 -4.77 16.20 9.47
CA PHE A 88 -4.68 16.21 8.02
C PHE A 88 -5.66 17.23 7.43
N PRO A 89 -5.53 18.53 7.79
CA PRO A 89 -6.54 19.51 7.41
C PRO A 89 -6.65 19.76 5.91
N ALA A 90 -5.58 19.44 5.15
CA ALA A 90 -5.59 19.59 3.71
C ALA A 90 -6.37 18.49 3.00
N ILE A 91 -6.70 17.39 3.69
CA ILE A 91 -7.40 16.24 3.12
C ILE A 91 -8.83 16.23 3.66
N PRO A 92 -9.86 16.28 2.78
CA PRO A 92 -11.24 16.22 3.24
C PRO A 92 -11.54 14.89 3.94
N LEU A 93 -12.36 14.92 4.98
CA LEU A 93 -12.73 13.71 5.72
C LEU A 93 -13.36 12.64 4.82
N TRP A 94 -14.18 13.05 3.84
CA TRP A 94 -14.79 12.11 2.92
C TRP A 94 -13.73 11.32 2.12
N ALA A 95 -12.61 11.95 1.78
CA ALA A 95 -11.52 11.29 1.05
C ALA A 95 -10.83 10.26 1.94
N LEU A 96 -10.66 10.53 3.22
CA LEU A 96 -10.08 9.58 4.16
C LEU A 96 -11.00 8.36 4.35
N TRP A 97 -12.31 8.58 4.47
CA TRP A 97 -13.29 7.51 4.54
C TRP A 97 -13.32 6.67 3.27
N LEU A 98 -13.20 7.31 2.10
CA LEU A 98 -13.23 6.62 0.82
C LEU A 98 -12.05 5.65 0.67
N ARG A 99 -10.89 5.94 1.27
CA ARG A 99 -9.70 5.09 1.19
C ARG A 99 -9.94 3.70 1.79
N LEU A 100 -10.83 3.58 2.77
CA LEU A 100 -11.10 2.29 3.41
C LEU A 100 -11.78 1.30 2.44
N PRO A 101 -12.92 1.62 1.80
CA PRO A 101 -13.53 0.71 0.86
C PRO A 101 -12.73 0.54 -0.43
N LEU A 102 -11.88 1.51 -0.81
CA LEU A 102 -11.04 1.38 -2.00
C LEU A 102 -10.02 0.24 -1.89
N GLN A 103 -9.67 -0.18 -0.68
CA GLN A 103 -8.78 -1.34 -0.48
C GLN A 103 -9.40 -2.62 -1.05
N ILE A 104 -10.71 -2.74 -1.01
CA ILE A 104 -11.40 -3.96 -1.47
C ILE A 104 -11.16 -4.21 -2.96
N PRO A 105 -11.44 -3.27 -3.88
CA PRO A 105 -11.17 -3.51 -5.30
C PRO A 105 -9.68 -3.65 -5.62
N ILE A 106 -8.79 -2.99 -4.86
CA ILE A 106 -7.35 -3.14 -5.06
C ILE A 106 -6.90 -4.54 -4.67
N ILE A 107 -7.37 -5.06 -3.54
CA ILE A 107 -7.09 -6.43 -3.10
C ILE A 107 -7.63 -7.43 -4.12
N TRP A 108 -8.85 -7.22 -4.61
CA TRP A 108 -9.43 -8.09 -5.62
C TRP A 108 -8.63 -8.06 -6.93
N TRP A 109 -8.14 -6.90 -7.32
CA TRP A 109 -7.29 -6.76 -8.50
C TRP A 109 -6.00 -7.57 -8.33
N ALA A 110 -5.35 -7.46 -7.18
CA ALA A 110 -4.16 -8.27 -6.87
C ALA A 110 -4.47 -9.76 -6.87
N TYR A 111 -5.63 -10.15 -6.35
CA TYR A 111 -6.05 -11.55 -6.29
C TYR A 111 -6.08 -12.21 -7.67
N ARG A 112 -6.38 -11.45 -8.72
CA ARG A 112 -6.40 -11.97 -10.08
C ARG A 112 -5.04 -12.50 -10.55
N TYR A 113 -3.96 -12.09 -9.92
CA TYR A 113 -2.60 -12.50 -10.28
C TYR A 113 -2.03 -13.58 -9.37
N THR A 114 -2.83 -14.11 -8.46
CA THR A 114 -2.38 -15.17 -7.53
C THR A 114 -2.33 -16.56 -8.19
N SER A 115 -2.95 -16.71 -9.36
CA SER A 115 -2.88 -17.93 -10.16
C SER A 115 -2.39 -17.59 -11.56
N LEU A 116 -1.65 -18.51 -12.17
CA LEU A 116 -1.10 -18.33 -13.51
C LEU A 116 -2.10 -18.70 -14.61
#